data_19070c6f76a9177ba1a30adada58253c
#
_entry.id   19070c6f76a9177ba1a30adada58253c
#
_cell.length_a   1.000
_cell.length_b   1.000
_cell.length_c   1.000
_cell.angle_alpha   90.00
_cell.angle_beta   90.00
_cell.angle_gamma   90.00
#
_symmetry.space_group_name_H-M   'P 1'
#
loop_
_entity.id
_entity.type
_entity.pdbx_description
1 polymer ?
#
loop_
_entity_poly.entity_id
_entity_poly.type
_entity_poly.pdbx_seq_one_letter_code
_entity_poly.pdbx_strand_id
1 'polypeptide(L)'
;MPKSLNIQDIMEMLPHRFPFLLIDRVVELSDELDRVVAIKNVTMNEPQFTGHFPQAPVMPGVLIVEAMAQACAIIALSRIPEEVRKKSLFYFAGIDNARFKRIVQPGDQLVIEGKFIRSKMGMGLSLIHI
;
A
#
# COMPACT_ATOMS: atom_id res chain seq x y z
N MET A 1 -13.93 3.57 17.30
CA MET A 1 -14.47 3.21 15.98
C MET A 1 -13.37 3.24 14.92
N PRO A 2 -13.38 2.30 13.99
CA PRO A 2 -12.41 2.34 12.90
C PRO A 2 -12.51 3.65 12.14
N LYS A 3 -11.40 4.14 11.63
CA LYS A 3 -11.38 5.40 10.90
C LYS A 3 -10.97 5.19 9.45
N SER A 4 -11.33 6.15 8.62
CA SER A 4 -10.91 6.17 7.22
C SER A 4 -9.89 7.29 7.02
N LEU A 5 -9.08 7.17 5.96
CA LEU A 5 -8.12 8.19 5.58
C LEU A 5 -8.35 8.57 4.13
N ASN A 6 -8.44 9.86 3.86
CA ASN A 6 -8.51 10.34 2.50
C ASN A 6 -7.11 10.51 1.93
N ILE A 7 -7.00 10.93 0.68
CA ILE A 7 -5.70 11.05 0.02
C ILE A 7 -4.78 12.06 0.70
N GLN A 8 -5.32 13.14 1.24
CA GLN A 8 -4.50 14.13 1.95
C GLN A 8 -3.91 13.56 3.23
N ASP A 9 -4.72 12.78 3.97
CA ASP A 9 -4.24 12.09 5.17
C ASP A 9 -3.11 11.11 4.82
N ILE A 10 -3.29 10.36 3.72
CA ILE A 10 -2.30 9.41 3.25
C ILE A 10 -1.01 10.11 2.88
N MET A 11 -1.09 11.24 2.18
CA MET A 11 0.09 12.00 1.77
C MET A 11 0.85 12.59 2.96
N GLU A 12 0.17 12.85 4.07
CA GLU A 12 0.85 13.28 5.30
C GLU A 12 1.62 12.14 5.95
N MET A 13 1.20 10.91 5.73
CA MET A 13 1.83 9.74 6.32
C MET A 13 2.92 9.15 5.44
N LEU A 14 2.64 8.99 4.15
CA LEU A 14 3.59 8.36 3.21
C LEU A 14 4.38 9.44 2.47
N PRO A 15 5.70 9.25 2.32
CA PRO A 15 6.52 10.21 1.57
C PRO A 15 6.37 10.09 0.05
N HIS A 16 5.79 8.99 -0.40
CA HIS A 16 5.65 8.70 -1.84
C HIS A 16 4.83 9.77 -2.55
N ARG A 17 5.19 10.03 -3.80
CA ARG A 17 4.45 10.95 -4.68
C ARG A 17 4.41 10.35 -6.08
N PHE A 18 3.65 10.97 -6.97
CA PHE A 18 3.54 10.49 -8.34
C PHE A 18 4.92 10.19 -8.93
N PRO A 19 5.13 9.04 -9.59
CA PRO A 19 4.14 8.01 -9.91
C PRO A 19 4.12 6.84 -8.92
N PHE A 20 4.71 6.98 -7.72
CA PHE A 20 4.90 5.89 -6.78
C PHE A 20 3.95 5.92 -5.58
N LEU A 21 3.04 6.87 -5.50
CA LEU A 21 2.01 6.84 -4.46
C LEU A 21 0.87 5.98 -4.98
N LEU A 22 0.70 4.79 -4.39
CA LEU A 22 -0.20 3.77 -4.92
C LEU A 22 -1.41 3.47 -4.03
N ILE A 23 -1.64 4.26 -3.00
CA ILE A 23 -2.82 4.11 -2.14
C ILE A 23 -3.72 5.32 -2.34
N ASP A 24 -4.93 5.08 -2.78
CA ASP A 24 -5.89 6.16 -3.08
C ASP A 24 -6.78 6.49 -1.88
N ARG A 25 -7.08 5.49 -1.07
CA ARG A 25 -7.92 5.67 0.12
C ARG A 25 -7.67 4.54 1.10
N VAL A 26 -7.77 4.86 2.39
CA VAL A 26 -7.90 3.84 3.43
C VAL A 26 -9.35 3.86 3.86
N VAL A 27 -10.06 2.77 3.60
CA VAL A 27 -11.48 2.68 3.96
C VAL A 27 -11.68 2.27 5.41
N GLU A 28 -10.69 1.58 5.97
CA GLU A 28 -10.77 1.17 7.36
C GLU A 28 -9.37 1.03 7.96
N LEU A 29 -9.14 1.71 9.07
CA LEU A 29 -7.97 1.53 9.92
C LEU A 29 -8.50 1.21 11.31
N SER A 30 -8.18 0.02 11.82
CA SER A 30 -8.72 -0.47 13.08
C SER A 30 -8.31 0.40 14.27
N ASP A 31 -9.12 0.38 15.33
CA ASP A 31 -8.83 1.15 16.54
C ASP A 31 -7.52 0.72 17.19
N GLU A 32 -7.20 -0.58 17.12
CA GLU A 32 -5.95 -1.13 17.65
C GLU A 32 -4.76 -0.86 16.73
N LEU A 33 -4.99 -0.28 15.56
CA LEU A 33 -3.96 0.01 14.56
C LEU A 33 -3.20 -1.24 14.13
N ASP A 34 -3.92 -2.35 13.96
CA ASP A 34 -3.32 -3.62 13.56
C ASP A 34 -3.90 -4.16 12.25
N ARG A 35 -4.89 -3.47 11.68
CA ARG A 35 -5.52 -3.89 10.43
C ARG A 35 -5.84 -2.66 9.58
N VAL A 36 -5.58 -2.78 8.30
CA VAL A 36 -5.91 -1.73 7.32
C VAL A 36 -6.63 -2.36 6.13
N VAL A 37 -7.62 -1.65 5.61
CA VAL A 37 -8.22 -1.96 4.32
C VAL A 37 -8.05 -0.72 3.45
N ALA A 38 -7.30 -0.87 2.37
CA ALA A 38 -6.94 0.23 1.49
C ALA A 38 -7.36 -0.06 0.05
N ILE A 39 -7.49 1.01 -0.72
CA ILE A 39 -7.91 0.92 -2.12
C ILE A 39 -6.82 1.52 -3.01
N LYS A 40 -6.48 0.79 -4.07
CA LYS A 40 -5.72 1.28 -5.21
C LYS A 40 -6.60 1.17 -6.45
N ASN A 41 -6.97 2.30 -7.03
CA ASN A 41 -7.68 2.32 -8.30
C ASN A 41 -6.68 2.18 -9.43
N VAL A 42 -6.93 1.22 -10.32
CA VAL A 42 -6.04 0.97 -11.46
C VAL A 42 -6.65 1.66 -12.69
N THR A 43 -5.90 2.60 -13.26
CA THR A 43 -6.39 3.37 -14.40
C THR A 43 -5.35 3.40 -15.53
N MET A 44 -5.86 3.50 -16.76
CA MET A 44 -4.97 3.61 -17.91
C MET A 44 -4.09 4.88 -17.85
N ASN A 45 -4.50 5.86 -17.08
CA ASN A 45 -3.76 7.11 -16.91
C ASN A 45 -2.65 6.96 -15.86
N GLU A 46 -1.86 5.91 -15.98
CA GLU A 46 -0.69 5.64 -15.14
C GLU A 46 0.50 5.28 -16.04
N PRO A 47 1.69 5.76 -15.70
CA PRO A 47 2.84 5.66 -16.62
C PRO A 47 3.29 4.24 -16.93
N GLN A 48 3.11 3.28 -16.01
CA GLN A 48 3.57 1.91 -16.24
C GLN A 48 2.86 1.21 -17.40
N PHE A 49 1.64 1.62 -17.74
CA PHE A 49 0.88 0.96 -18.79
C PHE A 49 1.35 1.36 -20.20
N THR A 50 2.20 2.36 -20.31
CA THR A 50 2.81 2.70 -21.58
C THR A 50 3.69 1.57 -22.09
N GLY A 51 4.37 0.89 -21.18
CA GLY A 51 5.32 -0.15 -21.54
C GLY A 51 4.97 -1.56 -21.11
N HIS A 52 4.01 -1.74 -20.23
CA HIS A 52 3.73 -3.08 -19.65
C HIS A 52 2.26 -3.45 -19.85
N PHE A 53 1.78 -3.78 -21.02
CA PHE A 53 2.49 -3.86 -22.31
C PHE A 53 1.72 -3.01 -23.32
N PRO A 54 2.37 -2.52 -24.38
CA PRO A 54 1.69 -1.66 -25.37
C PRO A 54 0.42 -2.26 -25.97
N GLN A 55 0.39 -3.57 -26.17
CA GLN A 55 -0.74 -4.26 -26.79
C GLN A 55 -1.79 -4.76 -25.78
N ALA A 56 -1.40 -4.90 -24.49
CA ALA A 56 -2.28 -5.42 -23.46
C ALA A 56 -1.80 -4.89 -22.10
N PRO A 57 -2.42 -3.84 -21.59
CA PRO A 57 -1.96 -3.25 -20.32
C PRO A 57 -2.25 -4.19 -19.15
N VAL A 58 -1.21 -4.51 -18.40
CA VAL A 58 -1.24 -5.36 -17.22
C VAL A 58 -0.48 -4.67 -16.11
N MET A 59 -1.05 -4.58 -14.92
CA MET A 59 -0.34 -4.00 -13.79
C MET A 59 0.83 -4.89 -13.40
N PRO A 60 2.06 -4.34 -13.38
CA PRO A 60 3.22 -5.12 -12.97
C PRO A 60 3.06 -5.66 -11.55
N GLY A 61 3.39 -6.95 -11.35
CA GLY A 61 3.32 -7.56 -10.04
C GLY A 61 4.15 -6.84 -8.99
N VAL A 62 5.30 -6.32 -9.40
CA VAL A 62 6.17 -5.57 -8.48
C VAL A 62 5.50 -4.30 -7.96
N LEU A 63 4.63 -3.67 -8.74
CA LEU A 63 3.88 -2.49 -8.28
C LEU A 63 2.71 -2.88 -7.38
N ILE A 64 2.11 -4.04 -7.61
CA ILE A 64 1.10 -4.58 -6.68
C ILE A 64 1.74 -4.80 -5.31
N VAL A 65 2.92 -5.40 -5.28
CA VAL A 65 3.67 -5.60 -4.03
C VAL A 65 4.00 -4.26 -3.38
N GLU A 66 4.39 -3.27 -4.17
CA GLU A 66 4.67 -1.93 -3.63
C GLU A 66 3.41 -1.31 -3.01
N ALA A 67 2.27 -1.42 -3.67
CA ALA A 67 1.00 -0.93 -3.10
C ALA A 67 0.69 -1.62 -1.78
N MET A 68 0.93 -2.93 -1.71
CA MET A 68 0.74 -3.71 -0.49
C MET A 68 1.67 -3.22 0.62
N ALA A 69 2.92 -2.97 0.29
CA ALA A 69 3.89 -2.45 1.25
C ALA A 69 3.49 -1.07 1.77
N GLN A 70 2.96 -0.22 0.92
CA GLN A 70 2.50 1.10 1.33
C GLN A 70 1.31 1.02 2.28
N ALA A 71 0.36 0.12 2.02
CA ALA A 71 -0.76 -0.09 2.93
C ALA A 71 -0.26 -0.54 4.30
N CYS A 72 0.70 -1.44 4.34
CA CYS A 72 1.29 -1.90 5.60
C CYS A 72 2.09 -0.79 6.29
N ALA A 73 2.76 0.06 5.52
CA ALA A 73 3.48 1.21 6.08
C ALA A 73 2.52 2.15 6.80
N ILE A 74 1.30 2.31 6.32
CA ILE A 74 0.30 3.13 7.00
C ILE A 74 0.02 2.60 8.40
N ILE A 75 -0.11 1.28 8.57
CA ILE A 75 -0.27 0.70 9.90
C ILE A 75 0.94 1.02 10.77
N ALA A 76 2.12 0.72 10.27
CA ALA A 76 3.36 0.90 11.03
C ALA A 76 3.55 2.36 11.44
N LEU A 77 3.31 3.29 10.53
CA LEU A 77 3.44 4.72 10.80
C LEU A 77 2.38 5.23 11.77
N SER A 78 1.19 4.64 11.73
CA SER A 78 0.11 5.00 12.66
C SER A 78 0.44 4.61 14.10
N ARG A 79 1.32 3.65 14.30
CA ARG A 79 1.68 3.14 15.61
C ARG A 79 2.82 3.91 16.28
N ILE A 80 3.43 4.85 15.60
CA ILE A 80 4.52 5.64 16.14
C ILE A 80 4.10 7.10 16.27
N PRO A 81 4.75 7.86 17.19
CA PRO A 81 4.43 9.28 17.36
C PRO A 81 4.69 10.07 16.07
N GLU A 82 3.89 11.10 15.84
CA GLU A 82 3.99 11.93 14.65
C GLU A 82 5.39 12.52 14.47
N GLU A 83 6.02 12.93 15.56
CA GLU A 83 7.36 13.51 15.52
C GLU A 83 8.40 12.55 14.99
N VAL A 84 8.30 11.28 15.38
CA VAL A 84 9.19 10.22 14.91
C VAL A 84 8.85 9.86 13.48
N ARG A 85 7.56 9.80 13.16
CA ARG A 85 7.07 9.45 11.83
C ARG A 85 7.60 10.40 10.76
N LYS A 86 7.60 11.70 11.03
CA LYS A 86 8.06 12.71 10.07
C LYS A 86 9.54 12.59 9.73
N LYS A 87 10.31 11.95 10.60
CA LYS A 87 11.77 11.76 10.42
C LYS A 87 12.12 10.38 9.91
N SER A 88 11.13 9.52 9.67
CA SER A 88 11.36 8.12 9.31
C SER A 88 11.03 7.87 7.85
N LEU A 89 11.83 7.00 7.22
CA LEU A 89 11.55 6.45 5.91
C LEU A 89 11.44 4.94 6.04
N PHE A 90 10.50 4.37 5.31
CA PHE A 90 10.32 2.94 5.30
C PHE A 90 10.92 2.34 4.06
N TYR A 91 11.78 1.35 4.24
CA TYR A 91 12.40 0.61 3.16
C TYR A 91 11.86 -0.80 3.12
N PHE A 92 11.53 -1.24 1.93
CA PHE A 92 11.09 -2.60 1.71
C PHE A 92 12.28 -3.54 1.90
N ALA A 93 12.17 -4.47 2.85
CA ALA A 93 13.28 -5.38 3.17
C ALA A 93 13.15 -6.74 2.50
N GLY A 94 11.94 -7.21 2.28
CA GLY A 94 11.74 -8.50 1.66
C GLY A 94 10.29 -8.89 1.54
N ILE A 95 10.03 -9.92 0.77
CA ILE A 95 8.71 -10.46 0.55
C ILE A 95 8.78 -11.97 0.53
N ASP A 96 7.82 -12.63 1.19
CA ASP A 96 7.71 -14.08 1.20
C ASP A 96 6.36 -14.50 0.64
N ASN A 97 6.35 -15.60 -0.10
CA ASN A 97 5.13 -16.24 -0.59
C ASN A 97 4.24 -15.36 -1.45
N ALA A 98 4.86 -14.52 -2.30
CA ALA A 98 4.11 -13.70 -3.24
C ALA A 98 3.69 -14.54 -4.43
N ARG A 99 2.38 -14.52 -4.76
CA ARG A 99 1.84 -15.21 -5.91
C ARG A 99 0.81 -14.34 -6.59
N PHE A 100 0.87 -14.27 -7.91
CA PHE A 100 -0.04 -13.45 -8.70
C PHE A 100 -0.91 -14.38 -9.54
N LYS A 101 -2.08 -14.71 -9.02
CA LYS A 101 -2.98 -15.69 -9.64
C LYS A 101 -3.97 -15.06 -10.60
N ARG A 102 -4.03 -13.74 -10.67
CA ARG A 102 -4.97 -13.02 -11.48
C ARG A 102 -4.29 -11.80 -12.08
N ILE A 103 -4.57 -11.55 -13.35
CA ILE A 103 -4.08 -10.36 -14.03
C ILE A 103 -4.89 -9.15 -13.54
N VAL A 104 -4.20 -8.07 -13.23
CA VAL A 104 -4.80 -6.79 -12.87
C VAL A 104 -4.60 -5.83 -14.03
N GLN A 105 -5.67 -5.18 -14.44
CA GLN A 105 -5.67 -4.30 -15.62
C GLN A 105 -6.40 -3.01 -15.31
N PRO A 106 -6.20 -1.97 -16.16
CA PRO A 106 -6.94 -0.72 -15.98
C PRO A 106 -8.44 -0.95 -15.95
N GLY A 107 -9.11 -0.29 -15.01
CA GLY A 107 -10.51 -0.49 -14.72
C GLY A 107 -10.76 -1.33 -13.47
N ASP A 108 -9.74 -2.04 -13.02
CA ASP A 108 -9.84 -2.82 -11.78
C ASP A 108 -9.59 -1.94 -10.56
N GLN A 109 -10.09 -2.39 -9.43
CA GLN A 109 -9.81 -1.77 -8.14
C GLN A 109 -9.20 -2.83 -7.24
N LEU A 110 -8.02 -2.54 -6.70
CA LEU A 110 -7.38 -3.39 -5.72
C LEU A 110 -7.89 -3.01 -4.34
N VAL A 111 -8.41 -4.00 -3.62
CA VAL A 111 -8.76 -3.85 -2.21
C VAL A 111 -7.68 -4.60 -1.44
N ILE A 112 -6.89 -3.86 -0.69
CA ILE A 112 -5.72 -4.40 0.00
C ILE A 112 -6.04 -4.47 1.48
N GLU A 113 -6.03 -5.68 2.02
CA GLU A 113 -6.19 -5.89 3.46
C GLU A 113 -4.84 -6.25 4.06
N GLY A 114 -4.38 -5.45 5.00
CA GLY A 114 -3.12 -5.67 5.68
C GLY A 114 -3.34 -5.87 7.17
N LYS A 115 -2.54 -6.74 7.77
CA LYS A 115 -2.55 -6.97 9.21
C LYS A 115 -1.15 -6.82 9.76
N PHE A 116 -1.05 -6.11 10.87
CA PHE A 116 0.21 -5.99 11.61
C PHE A 116 0.34 -7.20 12.53
N ILE A 117 1.40 -7.96 12.37
CA ILE A 117 1.61 -9.16 13.18
C ILE A 117 2.52 -8.86 14.35
N ARG A 118 3.67 -8.23 14.08
CA ARG A 118 4.61 -7.87 15.14
C ARG A 118 5.66 -6.91 14.62
N SER A 119 6.31 -6.21 15.54
CA SER A 119 7.48 -5.39 15.26
C SER A 119 8.66 -5.97 16.01
N LYS A 120 9.79 -6.14 15.32
CA LYS A 120 11.00 -6.65 15.93
C LYS A 120 12.19 -5.97 15.28
N MET A 121 13.09 -5.40 16.11
CA MET A 121 14.31 -4.74 15.63
C MET A 121 14.04 -3.67 14.56
N GLY A 122 12.94 -2.92 14.74
CA GLY A 122 12.56 -1.88 13.80
C GLY A 122 11.87 -2.37 12.54
N MET A 123 11.59 -3.67 12.44
CA MET A 123 10.91 -4.25 11.28
C MET A 123 9.48 -4.62 11.61
N GLY A 124 8.55 -4.30 10.72
CA GLY A 124 7.16 -4.71 10.81
C GLY A 124 6.90 -5.90 9.92
N LEU A 125 6.02 -6.80 10.37
CA LEU A 125 5.59 -7.95 9.61
C LEU A 125 4.09 -7.89 9.40
N SER A 126 3.63 -8.10 8.18
CA SER A 126 2.21 -8.04 7.85
C SER A 126 1.79 -9.07 6.82
N LEU A 127 0.51 -9.42 6.87
CA LEU A 127 -0.14 -10.28 5.90
C LEU A 127 -1.06 -9.45 5.03
N ILE A 128 -1.15 -9.77 3.75
CA ILE A 128 -1.90 -8.99 2.78
C ILE A 128 -2.75 -9.89 1.90
N HIS A 129 -4.00 -9.46 1.65
CA HIS A 129 -4.90 -10.07 0.68
C HIS A 129 -5.32 -9.03 -0.34
N ILE A 130 -5.53 -9.49 -1.53
CA ILE A 130 -6.08 -8.68 -2.61
C ILE A 130 -7.40 -9.28 -3.06
#